data_1d98d72dbb61a5410799f80789e30a99
#
_entry.id   1d98d72dbb61a5410799f80789e30a99
#
_cell.length_a   1.000
_cell.length_b   1.000
_cell.length_c   1.000
_cell.angle_alpha   90.00
_cell.angle_beta   90.00
_cell.angle_gamma   90.00
#
_symmetry.space_group_name_H-M   'P 1'
#
loop_
_entity.id
_entity.type
_entity.pdbx_description
1 polymer ?
#
loop_
_entity_poly.entity_id
_entity_poly.type
_entity_poly.pdbx_seq_one_letter_code
_entity_poly.pdbx_strand_id
1 'polypeptide(L)'
;MSLHLQRRARAVDALVAAGIDILVAGRQDHINYITGAHQLWTAGTRPFGPVCTLNVATGEIFLLSTWDEGVPDDIDLDHLHGITWNGAIIYQRLAANPGMATAQRVGVDAWSPGMAGLLSAVAPNADVVPVDDVLLQARRTKMPSEVDAIRAACSVAAGAVAAALAHSGTDAQRLGAGVEAMALAGSSTPAAEPLVEGNVVDFSCIRSHYEGGLGRTASATPPATRPHAALIAACVPGTTGQDLRRAAPDGEWLVRGSGMGFEPPVINARYGASEVLEEHMVLSVSAHTGEEYARDTVLVTESTPEILSPEEP
;
A
#
# COMPACT_ATOMS: atom_id res chain seq x y z
N MET A 1 13.68 -17.09 -3.24
CA MET A 1 13.88 -15.81 -2.51
C MET A 1 12.53 -15.40 -1.96
N SER A 2 12.44 -15.08 -0.67
CA SER A 2 11.19 -14.66 -0.02
C SER A 2 10.68 -13.33 -0.60
N LEU A 3 9.39 -13.04 -0.46
CA LEU A 3 8.75 -11.84 -1.01
C LEU A 3 9.39 -10.56 -0.47
N HIS A 4 9.70 -10.48 0.83
CA HIS A 4 10.31 -9.28 1.40
C HIS A 4 11.74 -9.05 0.88
N LEU A 5 12.52 -10.09 0.62
CA LEU A 5 13.86 -9.94 0.01
C LEU A 5 13.78 -9.46 -1.45
N GLN A 6 12.77 -9.90 -2.21
CA GLN A 6 12.56 -9.40 -3.57
C GLN A 6 12.18 -7.91 -3.56
N ARG A 7 11.29 -7.50 -2.64
CA ARG A 7 10.90 -6.10 -2.45
C ARG A 7 12.07 -5.22 -2.04
N ARG A 8 12.85 -5.68 -1.05
CA ARG A 8 14.07 -4.98 -0.60
C ARG A 8 15.07 -4.78 -1.72
N ALA A 9 15.36 -5.82 -2.50
CA ALA A 9 16.26 -5.72 -3.65
C ALA A 9 15.80 -4.63 -4.62
N ARG A 10 14.50 -4.61 -4.95
CA ARG A 10 13.93 -3.60 -5.84
C ARG A 10 14.02 -2.18 -5.26
N ALA A 11 13.79 -2.01 -3.97
CA ALA A 11 13.97 -0.72 -3.30
C ALA A 11 15.45 -0.27 -3.32
N VAL A 12 16.38 -1.19 -3.05
CA VAL A 12 17.82 -0.92 -3.12
C VAL A 12 18.22 -0.49 -4.52
N ASP A 13 17.77 -1.19 -5.57
CA ASP A 13 18.08 -0.82 -6.96
C ASP A 13 17.59 0.61 -7.29
N ALA A 14 16.39 0.97 -6.85
CA ALA A 14 15.83 2.31 -7.04
C ALA A 14 16.64 3.39 -6.27
N LEU A 15 17.05 3.09 -5.04
CA LEU A 15 17.86 4.00 -4.22
C LEU A 15 19.28 4.15 -4.78
N VAL A 16 19.88 3.07 -5.29
CA VAL A 16 21.18 3.12 -6.01
C VAL A 16 21.06 4.02 -7.23
N ALA A 17 20.01 3.84 -8.05
CA ALA A 17 19.79 4.68 -9.22
C ALA A 17 19.57 6.18 -8.88
N ALA A 18 19.02 6.46 -7.69
CA ALA A 18 18.88 7.81 -7.16
C ALA A 18 20.15 8.35 -6.47
N GLY A 19 21.23 7.53 -6.37
CA GLY A 19 22.50 7.89 -5.74
C GLY A 19 22.39 8.06 -4.22
N ILE A 20 21.55 7.29 -3.55
CA ILE A 20 21.34 7.33 -2.10
C ILE A 20 22.31 6.37 -1.40
N ASP A 21 23.02 6.85 -0.39
CA ASP A 21 23.92 6.04 0.44
C ASP A 21 23.15 5.36 1.58
N ILE A 22 22.30 6.12 2.26
CA ILE A 22 21.51 5.65 3.40
C ILE A 22 20.06 6.15 3.26
N LEU A 23 19.11 5.24 3.42
CA LEU A 23 17.70 5.56 3.58
C LEU A 23 17.37 5.69 5.07
N VAL A 24 16.61 6.72 5.42
CA VAL A 24 15.97 6.88 6.73
C VAL A 24 14.46 6.88 6.50
N ALA A 25 13.83 5.73 6.72
CA ALA A 25 12.42 5.53 6.46
C ALA A 25 11.56 5.75 7.71
N GLY A 26 10.52 6.54 7.56
CA GLY A 26 9.52 6.85 8.58
C GLY A 26 8.10 6.39 8.22
N ARG A 27 7.83 6.11 6.94
CA ARG A 27 6.53 5.63 6.47
C ARG A 27 6.38 4.13 6.69
N GLN A 28 5.25 3.74 7.29
CA GLN A 28 4.98 2.35 7.64
C GLN A 28 4.95 1.41 6.43
N ASP A 29 4.36 1.86 5.33
CA ASP A 29 4.27 1.09 4.09
C ASP A 29 5.64 0.85 3.45
N HIS A 30 6.54 1.85 3.43
CA HIS A 30 7.91 1.68 2.97
C HIS A 30 8.72 0.77 3.88
N ILE A 31 8.55 0.90 5.20
CA ILE A 31 9.21 0.03 6.17
C ILE A 31 8.78 -1.42 5.97
N ASN A 32 7.48 -1.68 5.88
CA ASN A 32 6.96 -3.03 5.62
C ASN A 32 7.45 -3.59 4.27
N TYR A 33 7.56 -2.74 3.24
CA TYR A 33 8.05 -3.13 1.93
C TYR A 33 9.50 -3.60 1.98
N ILE A 34 10.35 -2.84 2.66
CA ILE A 34 11.79 -3.07 2.75
C ILE A 34 12.12 -4.20 3.72
N THR A 35 11.50 -4.21 4.89
CA THR A 35 11.85 -5.13 5.98
C THR A 35 11.07 -6.43 5.96
N GLY A 36 9.80 -6.39 5.52
CA GLY A 36 8.86 -7.49 5.70
C GLY A 36 8.38 -7.64 7.15
N ALA A 37 8.83 -6.79 8.06
CA ALA A 37 8.44 -6.85 9.46
C ALA A 37 6.95 -6.57 9.63
N HIS A 38 6.29 -7.42 10.42
CA HIS A 38 4.92 -7.20 10.84
C HIS A 38 4.92 -6.36 12.11
N GLN A 39 4.55 -5.10 11.99
CA GLN A 39 4.45 -4.26 13.18
C GLN A 39 3.11 -4.48 13.86
N LEU A 40 3.14 -5.14 15.00
CA LEU A 40 1.96 -5.48 15.78
C LEU A 40 1.29 -4.26 16.41
N TRP A 41 2.03 -3.18 16.61
CA TRP A 41 1.47 -1.98 17.19
C TRP A 41 1.20 -0.91 16.14
N THR A 42 -0.06 -0.80 15.74
CA THR A 42 -0.56 0.25 14.86
C THR A 42 -1.19 1.43 15.61
N ALA A 43 -1.29 1.33 16.93
CA ALA A 43 -1.92 2.36 17.76
C ALA A 43 -1.08 3.64 17.79
N GLY A 44 -1.63 4.69 17.26
CA GLY A 44 -1.06 6.02 17.23
C GLY A 44 -0.20 6.30 16.01
N THR A 45 -0.25 7.54 15.58
CA THR A 45 0.69 8.08 14.60
C THR A 45 2.04 8.26 15.28
N ARG A 46 3.09 7.86 14.60
CA ARG A 46 4.46 8.22 14.98
C ARG A 46 4.85 9.48 14.22
N PRO A 47 4.58 10.67 14.78
CA PRO A 47 4.69 11.87 14.00
C PRO A 47 6.14 12.21 13.62
N PHE A 48 7.13 11.68 14.37
CA PHE A 48 8.50 12.20 14.25
C PHE A 48 9.54 11.17 14.65
N GLY A 49 9.95 10.31 13.80
CA GLY A 49 11.13 9.52 14.12
C GLY A 49 11.42 8.48 13.04
N PRO A 50 12.69 8.33 12.72
CA PRO A 50 13.11 7.25 11.86
C PRO A 50 12.82 5.93 12.58
N VAL A 51 12.08 5.06 11.90
CA VAL A 51 11.78 3.72 12.42
C VAL A 51 12.61 2.65 11.72
N CYS A 52 13.17 2.96 10.56
CA CYS A 52 14.05 2.07 9.81
C CYS A 52 15.14 2.87 9.12
N THR A 53 16.38 2.39 9.19
CA THR A 53 17.44 2.83 8.28
C THR A 53 17.92 1.65 7.46
N LEU A 54 18.26 1.92 6.21
CA LEU A 54 18.83 0.96 5.28
C LEU A 54 20.13 1.53 4.71
N ASN A 55 21.25 0.86 4.94
CA ASN A 55 22.48 1.15 4.24
C ASN A 55 22.39 0.51 2.85
N VAL A 56 22.38 1.35 1.81
CA VAL A 56 22.11 0.89 0.44
C VAL A 56 23.23 0.02 -0.09
N ALA A 57 24.48 0.29 0.29
CA ALA A 57 25.64 -0.47 -0.19
C ALA A 57 25.77 -1.85 0.45
N THR A 58 25.44 -1.99 1.73
CA THR A 58 25.58 -3.26 2.47
C THR A 58 24.29 -4.04 2.59
N GLY A 59 23.13 -3.38 2.43
CA GLY A 59 21.82 -3.95 2.67
C GLY A 59 21.45 -4.06 4.16
N GLU A 60 22.30 -3.56 5.07
CA GLU A 60 22.06 -3.61 6.51
C GLU A 60 20.86 -2.72 6.89
N ILE A 61 19.99 -3.29 7.71
CA ILE A 61 18.78 -2.64 8.22
C ILE A 61 18.91 -2.47 9.73
N PHE A 62 18.56 -1.27 10.22
CA PHE A 62 18.35 -1.00 11.64
C PHE A 62 16.91 -0.56 11.82
N LEU A 63 16.17 -1.26 12.67
CA LEU A 63 14.72 -1.12 12.83
C LEU A 63 14.37 -0.72 14.25
N LEU A 64 13.55 0.32 14.42
CA LEU A 64 12.86 0.59 15.68
C LEU A 64 11.62 -0.31 15.77
N SER A 65 11.66 -1.28 16.66
CA SER A 65 10.58 -2.24 16.88
C SER A 65 10.24 -2.35 18.36
N THR A 66 9.01 -2.78 18.68
CA THR A 66 8.61 -3.06 20.06
C THR A 66 9.32 -4.30 20.60
N TRP A 67 9.49 -5.30 19.75
CA TRP A 67 10.14 -6.59 19.99
C TRP A 67 10.46 -7.24 18.64
N ASP A 68 10.99 -8.47 18.68
CA ASP A 68 11.42 -9.22 17.49
C ASP A 68 10.30 -10.03 16.81
N GLU A 69 9.14 -10.19 17.46
CA GLU A 69 8.03 -10.95 16.88
C GLU A 69 7.56 -10.36 15.55
N GLY A 70 7.53 -11.20 14.50
CA GLY A 70 7.14 -10.81 13.15
C GLY A 70 8.21 -10.02 12.38
N VAL A 71 9.43 -9.90 12.92
CA VAL A 71 10.59 -9.40 12.19
C VAL A 71 11.27 -10.61 11.49
N PRO A 72 11.57 -10.52 10.18
CA PRO A 72 12.27 -11.58 9.46
C PRO A 72 13.67 -11.87 10.03
N ASP A 73 14.07 -13.14 10.04
CA ASP A 73 15.35 -13.63 10.58
C ASP A 73 16.61 -13.07 9.88
N ASP A 74 16.44 -12.43 8.72
CA ASP A 74 17.53 -11.78 7.99
C ASP A 74 17.85 -10.37 8.50
N ILE A 75 17.14 -9.88 9.51
CA ILE A 75 17.45 -8.67 10.26
C ILE A 75 17.99 -9.08 11.61
N ASP A 76 19.27 -8.81 11.85
CA ASP A 76 19.96 -9.17 13.09
C ASP A 76 19.25 -8.58 14.32
N LEU A 77 19.16 -9.37 15.41
CA LEU A 77 18.57 -8.91 16.67
C LEU A 77 19.30 -7.69 17.25
N ASP A 78 20.61 -7.61 17.06
CA ASP A 78 21.43 -6.47 17.49
C ASP A 78 21.11 -5.17 16.74
N HIS A 79 20.43 -5.28 15.60
CA HIS A 79 19.94 -4.16 14.81
C HIS A 79 18.49 -3.75 15.16
N LEU A 80 17.84 -4.47 16.07
CA LEU A 80 16.52 -4.09 16.59
C LEU A 80 16.66 -3.16 17.79
N HIS A 81 15.98 -2.05 17.72
CA HIS A 81 16.01 -1.04 18.77
C HIS A 81 14.61 -0.79 19.33
N GLY A 82 14.50 -0.64 20.64
CA GLY A 82 13.24 -0.31 21.28
C GLY A 82 12.67 1.03 20.78
N ILE A 83 11.36 1.07 20.58
CA ILE A 83 10.65 2.30 20.20
C ILE A 83 10.91 3.41 21.22
N THR A 84 11.23 4.57 20.72
CA THR A 84 11.47 5.76 21.56
C THR A 84 10.99 7.04 20.84
N TRP A 85 10.54 8.01 21.63
CA TRP A 85 10.27 9.37 21.19
C TRP A 85 11.33 10.37 21.66
N ASN A 86 12.34 9.89 22.41
CA ASN A 86 13.41 10.73 22.91
C ASN A 86 14.39 11.05 21.78
N GLY A 87 14.45 12.31 21.37
CA GLY A 87 15.32 12.77 20.28
C GLY A 87 16.81 12.49 20.50
N ALA A 88 17.29 12.51 21.77
CA ALA A 88 18.67 12.18 22.07
C ALA A 88 18.98 10.69 21.82
N ILE A 89 18.04 9.80 22.13
CA ILE A 89 18.19 8.36 21.84
C ILE A 89 18.11 8.12 20.33
N ILE A 90 17.18 8.75 19.64
CA ILE A 90 17.09 8.67 18.18
C ILE A 90 18.39 9.14 17.53
N TYR A 91 18.95 10.27 17.99
CA TYR A 91 20.25 10.76 17.56
C TYR A 91 21.36 9.70 17.72
N GLN A 92 21.46 9.12 18.91
CA GLN A 92 22.46 8.08 19.21
C GLN A 92 22.32 6.86 18.28
N ARG A 93 21.08 6.43 18.00
CA ARG A 93 20.81 5.30 17.10
C ARG A 93 21.18 5.62 15.66
N LEU A 94 20.81 6.80 15.17
CA LEU A 94 21.20 7.23 13.82
C LEU A 94 22.73 7.39 13.70
N ALA A 95 23.38 7.99 14.68
CA ALA A 95 24.83 8.18 14.66
C ALA A 95 25.61 6.86 14.73
N ALA A 96 25.03 5.81 15.32
CA ALA A 96 25.61 4.48 15.39
C ALA A 96 25.50 3.67 14.09
N ASN A 97 24.66 4.09 13.14
CA ASN A 97 24.54 3.38 11.88
C ASN A 97 25.84 3.48 11.08
N PRO A 98 26.37 2.33 10.62
CA PRO A 98 27.56 2.31 9.78
C PRO A 98 27.42 3.20 8.55
N GLY A 99 28.42 4.02 8.28
CA GLY A 99 28.44 4.92 7.14
C GLY A 99 27.65 6.23 7.28
N MET A 100 26.81 6.41 8.32
CA MET A 100 25.99 7.61 8.47
C MET A 100 26.84 8.90 8.51
N ALA A 101 27.91 8.91 9.29
CA ALA A 101 28.78 10.09 9.41
C ALA A 101 29.55 10.45 8.11
N THR A 102 29.71 9.49 7.19
CA THR A 102 30.44 9.65 5.94
C THR A 102 29.54 9.66 4.72
N ALA A 103 28.25 9.45 4.89
CA ALA A 103 27.26 9.51 3.82
C ALA A 103 27.34 10.86 3.08
N GLN A 104 27.26 10.82 1.78
CA GLN A 104 27.18 12.01 0.93
C GLN A 104 25.71 12.35 0.61
N ARG A 105 24.84 11.34 0.57
CA ARG A 105 23.42 11.53 0.27
C ARG A 105 22.53 10.62 1.11
N VAL A 106 21.68 11.25 1.94
CA VAL A 106 20.73 10.55 2.81
C VAL A 106 19.32 10.77 2.28
N GLY A 107 18.64 9.69 1.90
CA GLY A 107 17.25 9.71 1.47
C GLY A 107 16.29 9.64 2.66
N VAL A 108 15.21 10.42 2.62
CA VAL A 108 14.13 10.38 3.61
C VAL A 108 12.78 10.31 2.93
N ASP A 109 11.88 9.45 3.43
CA ASP A 109 10.52 9.31 2.92
C ASP A 109 9.47 10.09 3.74
N ALA A 110 9.76 10.32 5.02
CA ALA A 110 8.91 11.09 5.92
C ALA A 110 9.70 12.26 6.51
N TRP A 111 9.43 13.45 6.01
CA TRP A 111 10.13 14.66 6.40
C TRP A 111 9.38 15.40 7.49
N SER A 112 10.08 15.73 8.60
CA SER A 112 9.58 16.65 9.61
C SER A 112 10.67 17.67 10.00
N PRO A 113 10.30 18.85 10.51
CA PRO A 113 11.29 19.83 10.99
C PRO A 113 12.25 19.28 12.03
N GLY A 114 11.78 18.39 12.91
CA GLY A 114 12.63 17.73 13.92
C GLY A 114 13.65 16.76 13.32
N MET A 115 13.30 16.06 12.26
CA MET A 115 14.23 15.19 11.55
C MET A 115 15.32 15.96 10.82
N ALA A 116 15.02 17.12 10.25
CA ALA A 116 16.01 17.96 9.58
C ALA A 116 17.18 18.29 10.50
N GLY A 117 16.90 18.69 11.73
CA GLY A 117 17.93 18.99 12.74
C GLY A 117 18.73 17.76 13.16
N LEU A 118 18.08 16.61 13.34
CA LEU A 118 18.75 15.36 13.70
C LEU A 118 19.69 14.88 12.58
N LEU A 119 19.20 14.85 11.35
CA LEU A 119 19.96 14.35 10.21
C LEU A 119 21.17 15.22 9.91
N SER A 120 21.05 16.54 9.98
CA SER A 120 22.17 17.46 9.83
C SER A 120 23.26 17.27 10.91
N ALA A 121 22.87 16.81 12.10
CA ALA A 121 23.81 16.57 13.19
C ALA A 121 24.55 15.21 13.04
N VAL A 122 23.88 14.17 12.55
CA VAL A 122 24.46 12.81 12.42
C VAL A 122 25.16 12.57 11.08
N ALA A 123 24.74 13.28 10.04
CA ALA A 123 25.31 13.23 8.69
C ALA A 123 25.67 14.64 8.19
N PRO A 124 26.67 15.31 8.80
CA PRO A 124 26.93 16.75 8.58
C PRO A 124 27.39 17.08 7.15
N ASN A 125 27.87 16.08 6.41
CA ASN A 125 28.36 16.23 5.05
C ASN A 125 27.36 15.76 3.99
N ALA A 126 26.22 15.21 4.40
CA ALA A 126 25.27 14.64 3.49
C ALA A 126 24.28 15.67 2.94
N ASP A 127 23.95 15.55 1.66
CA ASP A 127 22.76 16.13 1.07
C ASP A 127 21.55 15.27 1.49
N VAL A 128 20.62 15.85 2.21
CA VAL A 128 19.40 15.15 2.68
C VAL A 128 18.27 15.43 1.70
N VAL A 129 17.80 14.38 1.05
CA VAL A 129 16.84 14.49 -0.06
C VAL A 129 15.57 13.67 0.18
N PRO A 130 14.40 14.14 -0.28
CA PRO A 130 13.18 13.35 -0.26
C PRO A 130 13.29 12.17 -1.26
N VAL A 131 12.86 10.99 -0.84
CA VAL A 131 12.85 9.78 -1.68
C VAL A 131 11.49 9.05 -1.67
N ASP A 132 10.45 9.71 -1.19
CA ASP A 132 9.10 9.13 -1.19
C ASP A 132 8.69 8.74 -2.61
N ASP A 133 8.85 9.63 -3.59
CA ASP A 133 8.54 9.36 -4.99
C ASP A 133 9.40 8.22 -5.58
N VAL A 134 10.67 8.10 -5.18
CA VAL A 134 11.55 7.01 -5.63
C VAL A 134 11.02 5.66 -5.18
N LEU A 135 10.62 5.56 -3.91
CA LEU A 135 10.08 4.33 -3.34
C LEU A 135 8.67 4.03 -3.86
N LEU A 136 7.82 5.04 -4.01
CA LEU A 136 6.49 4.89 -4.62
C LEU A 136 6.60 4.44 -6.08
N GLN A 137 7.51 5.00 -6.86
CA GLN A 137 7.74 4.57 -8.23
C GLN A 137 8.28 3.13 -8.31
N ALA A 138 9.17 2.73 -7.40
CA ALA A 138 9.66 1.35 -7.32
C ALA A 138 8.55 0.33 -7.02
N ARG A 139 7.48 0.74 -6.33
CA ARG A 139 6.33 -0.10 -5.96
C ARG A 139 5.17 -0.02 -6.94
N ARG A 140 5.22 0.93 -7.90
CA ARG A 140 4.11 1.26 -8.80
C ARG A 140 3.65 0.06 -9.63
N THR A 141 4.59 -0.68 -10.21
CA THR A 141 4.31 -1.94 -10.90
C THR A 141 4.57 -3.13 -9.96
N LYS A 142 3.81 -4.20 -10.08
CA LYS A 142 3.85 -5.33 -9.14
C LYS A 142 4.62 -6.51 -9.72
N MET A 143 5.41 -7.16 -8.87
CA MET A 143 5.97 -8.46 -9.19
C MET A 143 4.87 -9.55 -9.13
N PRO A 144 5.04 -10.68 -9.82
CA PRO A 144 4.05 -11.77 -9.77
C PRO A 144 3.69 -12.21 -8.34
N SER A 145 4.68 -12.30 -7.46
CA SER A 145 4.47 -12.65 -6.04
C SER A 145 3.68 -11.59 -5.24
N GLU A 146 3.74 -10.32 -5.63
CA GLU A 146 2.91 -9.25 -5.07
C GLU A 146 1.47 -9.35 -5.59
N VAL A 147 1.30 -9.65 -6.87
CA VAL A 147 -0.03 -9.90 -7.47
C VAL A 147 -0.71 -11.07 -6.78
N ASP A 148 0.01 -12.16 -6.49
CA ASP A 148 -0.55 -13.31 -5.77
C ASP A 148 -1.00 -12.94 -4.34
N ALA A 149 -0.24 -12.11 -3.64
CA ALA A 149 -0.62 -11.59 -2.32
C ALA A 149 -1.88 -10.70 -2.38
N ILE A 150 -1.97 -9.84 -3.40
CA ILE A 150 -3.15 -8.99 -3.64
C ILE A 150 -4.37 -9.87 -3.99
N ARG A 151 -4.22 -10.89 -4.84
CA ARG A 151 -5.29 -11.83 -5.18
C ARG A 151 -5.83 -12.56 -3.95
N ALA A 152 -4.93 -12.96 -3.03
CA ALA A 152 -5.34 -13.55 -1.77
C ALA A 152 -6.12 -12.56 -0.87
N ALA A 153 -5.75 -11.28 -0.87
CA ALA A 153 -6.50 -10.24 -0.16
C ALA A 153 -7.88 -9.97 -0.81
N CYS A 154 -7.96 -9.99 -2.15
CA CYS A 154 -9.24 -9.89 -2.88
C CYS A 154 -10.20 -11.04 -2.53
N SER A 155 -9.68 -12.26 -2.39
CA SER A 155 -10.49 -13.41 -1.99
C SER A 155 -11.09 -13.25 -0.58
N VAL A 156 -10.34 -12.66 0.35
CA VAL A 156 -10.86 -12.31 1.68
C VAL A 156 -11.95 -11.25 1.60
N ALA A 157 -11.72 -10.20 0.80
CA ALA A 157 -12.71 -9.13 0.61
C ALA A 157 -14.01 -9.67 -0.02
N ALA A 158 -13.91 -10.59 -0.98
CA ALA A 158 -15.06 -11.23 -1.59
C ALA A 158 -15.88 -12.04 -0.57
N GLY A 159 -15.22 -12.81 0.29
CA GLY A 159 -15.88 -13.52 1.38
C GLY A 159 -16.60 -12.58 2.36
N ALA A 160 -15.98 -11.43 2.67
CA ALA A 160 -16.60 -10.42 3.52
C ALA A 160 -17.85 -9.78 2.86
N VAL A 161 -17.75 -9.42 1.58
CA VAL A 161 -18.88 -8.90 0.79
C VAL A 161 -20.01 -9.92 0.73
N ALA A 162 -19.70 -11.20 0.43
CA ALA A 162 -20.68 -12.28 0.38
C ALA A 162 -21.42 -12.44 1.72
N ALA A 163 -20.68 -12.48 2.82
CA ALA A 163 -21.28 -12.61 4.16
C ALA A 163 -22.19 -11.42 4.51
N ALA A 164 -21.77 -10.20 4.20
CA ALA A 164 -22.56 -8.99 4.41
C ALA A 164 -23.83 -8.98 3.53
N LEU A 165 -23.74 -9.39 2.26
CA LEU A 165 -24.88 -9.47 1.33
C LEU A 165 -25.88 -10.55 1.74
N ALA A 166 -25.41 -11.70 2.23
CA ALA A 166 -26.26 -12.82 2.66
C ALA A 166 -27.01 -12.53 3.97
N HIS A 167 -26.54 -11.59 4.78
CA HIS A 167 -27.15 -11.29 6.08
C HIS A 167 -28.38 -10.39 5.94
N SER A 168 -29.54 -10.85 6.42
CA SER A 168 -30.82 -10.15 6.37
C SER A 168 -31.05 -9.27 7.60
N GLY A 169 -30.15 -8.36 7.90
CA GLY A 169 -30.25 -7.51 9.08
C GLY A 169 -30.12 -6.02 8.77
N THR A 170 -29.90 -5.23 9.81
CA THR A 170 -29.52 -3.83 9.69
C THR A 170 -28.13 -3.70 9.08
N ASP A 171 -27.77 -2.53 8.56
CA ASP A 171 -26.43 -2.27 8.01
C ASP A 171 -25.32 -2.59 9.02
N ALA A 172 -25.52 -2.28 10.30
CA ALA A 172 -24.56 -2.64 11.35
C ALA A 172 -24.40 -4.17 11.54
N GLN A 173 -25.47 -4.94 11.41
CA GLN A 173 -25.41 -6.40 11.49
C GLN A 173 -24.75 -7.00 10.24
N ARG A 174 -25.03 -6.47 9.08
CA ARG A 174 -24.40 -6.83 7.81
C ARG A 174 -22.89 -6.52 7.83
N LEU A 175 -22.53 -5.33 8.33
CA LEU A 175 -21.14 -4.96 8.56
C LEU A 175 -20.44 -5.95 9.49
N GLY A 176 -21.10 -6.30 10.61
CA GLY A 176 -20.59 -7.29 11.57
C GLY A 176 -20.32 -8.65 10.93
N ALA A 177 -21.24 -9.15 10.10
CA ALA A 177 -21.08 -10.42 9.37
C ALA A 177 -19.88 -10.38 8.41
N GLY A 178 -19.70 -9.27 7.67
CA GLY A 178 -18.55 -9.10 6.78
C GLY A 178 -17.23 -9.03 7.54
N VAL A 179 -17.17 -8.29 8.65
CA VAL A 179 -15.97 -8.20 9.50
C VAL A 179 -15.62 -9.56 10.12
N GLU A 180 -16.61 -10.33 10.59
CA GLU A 180 -16.40 -11.69 11.09
C GLU A 180 -15.80 -12.60 10.01
N ALA A 181 -16.39 -12.60 8.82
CA ALA A 181 -15.88 -13.40 7.70
C ALA A 181 -14.44 -13.01 7.31
N MET A 182 -14.14 -11.71 7.29
CA MET A 182 -12.79 -11.20 7.07
C MET A 182 -11.80 -11.70 8.12
N ALA A 183 -12.18 -11.64 9.41
CA ALA A 183 -11.33 -12.09 10.52
C ALA A 183 -11.08 -13.60 10.48
N LEU A 184 -12.12 -14.40 10.22
CA LEU A 184 -12.00 -15.86 10.07
C LEU A 184 -11.11 -16.27 8.89
N ALA A 185 -11.05 -15.43 7.84
CA ALA A 185 -10.16 -15.62 6.70
C ALA A 185 -8.72 -15.11 6.94
N GLY A 186 -8.40 -14.67 8.16
CA GLY A 186 -7.05 -14.25 8.59
C GLY A 186 -6.68 -12.81 8.22
N SER A 187 -7.67 -11.93 8.00
CA SER A 187 -7.46 -10.49 7.87
C SER A 187 -8.18 -9.77 9.01
N SER A 188 -7.44 -9.30 9.99
CA SER A 188 -7.99 -8.63 11.17
C SER A 188 -8.13 -7.10 10.99
N THR A 189 -7.57 -6.56 9.91
CA THR A 189 -7.53 -5.10 9.67
C THR A 189 -8.01 -4.79 8.27
N PRO A 190 -9.07 -3.98 8.11
CA PRO A 190 -9.44 -3.46 6.80
C PRO A 190 -8.40 -2.45 6.29
N ALA A 191 -8.22 -2.36 4.98
CA ALA A 191 -7.36 -1.35 4.36
C ALA A 191 -8.01 0.04 4.36
N ALA A 192 -9.32 0.08 4.25
CA ALA A 192 -10.16 1.27 4.37
C ALA A 192 -11.38 0.92 5.20
N GLU A 193 -12.05 1.94 5.75
CA GLU A 193 -13.30 1.73 6.48
C GLU A 193 -14.31 1.02 5.56
N PRO A 194 -14.86 -0.15 5.98
CA PRO A 194 -15.84 -0.86 5.19
C PRO A 194 -17.12 -0.03 5.04
N LEU A 195 -17.70 -0.05 3.85
CA LEU A 195 -18.96 0.60 3.56
C LEU A 195 -20.08 -0.45 3.52
N VAL A 196 -21.09 -0.29 4.38
CA VAL A 196 -22.35 -1.02 4.32
C VAL A 196 -23.47 0.00 4.53
N GLU A 197 -24.09 0.41 3.46
CA GLU A 197 -25.14 1.43 3.48
C GLU A 197 -26.25 1.06 2.47
N GLY A 198 -27.44 0.79 2.99
CA GLY A 198 -28.56 0.34 2.18
C GLY A 198 -28.19 -0.91 1.36
N ASN A 199 -28.20 -0.80 0.03
CA ASN A 199 -27.85 -1.91 -0.86
C ASN A 199 -26.34 -2.00 -1.19
N VAL A 200 -25.53 -1.01 -0.79
CA VAL A 200 -24.09 -0.99 -1.10
C VAL A 200 -23.30 -1.72 -0.04
N VAL A 201 -22.40 -2.59 -0.47
CA VAL A 201 -21.43 -3.29 0.38
C VAL A 201 -20.05 -3.18 -0.26
N ASP A 202 -19.06 -2.73 0.50
CA ASP A 202 -17.68 -2.60 0.05
C ASP A 202 -16.71 -2.96 1.16
N PHE A 203 -15.79 -3.87 0.88
CA PHE A 203 -14.72 -4.28 1.78
C PHE A 203 -13.36 -4.20 1.10
N SER A 204 -12.40 -3.55 1.80
CA SER A 204 -10.96 -3.63 1.52
C SER A 204 -10.28 -4.38 2.64
N CYS A 205 -9.62 -5.48 2.32
CA CYS A 205 -8.93 -6.31 3.30
C CYS A 205 -7.41 -6.24 3.10
N ILE A 206 -6.67 -6.35 4.20
CA ILE A 206 -5.20 -6.47 4.15
C ILE A 206 -4.82 -7.92 4.42
N ARG A 207 -4.02 -8.50 3.53
CA ARG A 207 -3.37 -9.78 3.74
C ARG A 207 -1.91 -9.71 3.31
N SER A 208 -1.00 -10.19 4.15
CA SER A 208 0.45 -10.12 3.88
C SER A 208 0.92 -8.70 3.51
N HIS A 209 0.36 -7.69 4.18
CA HIS A 209 0.56 -6.24 3.96
C HIS A 209 -0.08 -5.67 2.69
N TYR A 210 -0.69 -6.48 1.82
CA TYR A 210 -1.31 -6.00 0.58
C TYR A 210 -2.81 -5.82 0.73
N GLU A 211 -3.30 -4.74 0.10
CA GLU A 211 -4.73 -4.46 -0.03
C GLU A 211 -5.31 -5.27 -1.19
N GLY A 212 -6.48 -5.86 -0.95
CA GLY A 212 -7.40 -6.35 -1.95
C GLY A 212 -8.82 -5.92 -1.62
N GLY A 213 -9.60 -5.62 -2.63
CA GLY A 213 -10.94 -5.08 -2.38
C GLY A 213 -11.99 -5.51 -3.39
N LEU A 214 -13.24 -5.53 -2.91
CA LEU A 214 -14.44 -5.77 -3.68
C LEU A 214 -15.58 -4.92 -3.15
N GLY A 215 -16.38 -4.36 -4.07
CA GLY A 215 -17.60 -3.65 -3.70
C GLY A 215 -18.74 -3.96 -4.66
N ARG A 216 -19.96 -4.12 -4.13
CA ARG A 216 -21.15 -4.49 -4.89
C ARG A 216 -22.40 -3.81 -4.34
N THR A 217 -23.35 -3.57 -5.23
CA THR A 217 -24.73 -3.32 -4.86
C THR A 217 -25.48 -4.64 -4.73
N ALA A 218 -26.18 -4.84 -3.62
CA ALA A 218 -27.11 -5.95 -3.45
C ALA A 218 -28.27 -5.79 -4.43
N SER A 219 -28.35 -6.66 -5.42
CA SER A 219 -29.46 -6.67 -6.39
C SER A 219 -29.98 -8.08 -6.57
N ALA A 220 -31.30 -8.23 -6.60
CA ALA A 220 -31.94 -9.50 -6.91
C ALA A 220 -31.68 -9.93 -8.38
N THR A 221 -31.33 -8.96 -9.24
CA THR A 221 -30.95 -9.21 -10.65
C THR A 221 -29.73 -8.36 -10.90
N PRO A 222 -28.51 -8.96 -10.88
CA PRO A 222 -27.30 -8.23 -11.20
C PRO A 222 -27.42 -7.55 -12.58
N PRO A 223 -26.90 -6.31 -12.72
CA PRO A 223 -26.93 -5.61 -14.00
C PRO A 223 -26.13 -6.40 -15.04
N ALA A 224 -26.60 -6.39 -16.30
CA ALA A 224 -25.90 -7.03 -17.41
C ALA A 224 -24.49 -6.47 -17.63
N THR A 225 -24.26 -5.21 -17.23
CA THR A 225 -22.96 -4.54 -17.29
C THR A 225 -22.78 -3.69 -16.03
N ARG A 226 -21.71 -3.90 -15.29
CA ARG A 226 -21.40 -3.15 -14.09
C ARG A 226 -20.98 -1.71 -14.42
N PRO A 227 -21.24 -0.71 -13.55
CA PRO A 227 -21.00 0.70 -13.85
C PRO A 227 -19.53 1.03 -14.17
N HIS A 228 -18.56 0.30 -13.66
CA HIS A 228 -17.13 0.51 -13.89
C HIS A 228 -16.54 -0.32 -15.06
N ALA A 229 -17.35 -1.08 -15.79
CA ALA A 229 -16.86 -1.99 -16.83
C ALA A 229 -16.05 -1.29 -17.94
N ALA A 230 -16.49 -0.11 -18.37
CA ALA A 230 -15.77 0.68 -19.36
C ALA A 230 -14.42 1.22 -18.83
N LEU A 231 -14.36 1.61 -17.53
CA LEU A 231 -13.12 1.99 -16.88
C LEU A 231 -12.14 0.82 -16.83
N ILE A 232 -12.62 -0.37 -16.43
CA ILE A 232 -11.79 -1.58 -16.41
C ILE A 232 -11.24 -1.88 -17.79
N ALA A 233 -12.09 -1.88 -18.83
CA ALA A 233 -11.67 -2.15 -20.20
C ALA A 233 -10.61 -1.14 -20.70
N ALA A 234 -10.59 0.07 -20.17
CA ALA A 234 -9.62 1.10 -20.50
C ALA A 234 -8.31 0.99 -19.67
N CYS A 235 -8.21 0.09 -18.68
CA CYS A 235 -7.01 -0.07 -17.84
C CYS A 235 -5.93 -0.89 -18.58
N VAL A 236 -5.40 -0.37 -19.68
CA VAL A 236 -4.30 -0.97 -20.47
C VAL A 236 -3.08 -0.05 -20.48
N PRO A 237 -1.85 -0.57 -20.72
CA PRO A 237 -0.64 0.22 -20.74
C PRO A 237 -0.72 1.40 -21.73
N GLY A 238 -0.23 2.56 -21.32
CA GLY A 238 -0.27 3.78 -22.12
C GLY A 238 -1.56 4.59 -22.00
N THR A 239 -2.62 4.03 -21.40
CA THR A 239 -3.86 4.79 -21.14
C THR A 239 -3.57 5.94 -20.20
N THR A 240 -3.99 7.13 -20.58
CA THR A 240 -3.85 8.33 -19.74
C THR A 240 -5.06 8.49 -18.81
N GLY A 241 -4.87 9.23 -17.70
CA GLY A 241 -6.00 9.60 -16.84
C GLY A 241 -7.08 10.40 -17.60
N GLN A 242 -6.70 11.13 -18.67
CA GLN A 242 -7.67 11.80 -19.55
C GLN A 242 -8.48 10.81 -20.39
N ASP A 243 -7.90 9.68 -20.79
CA ASP A 243 -8.62 8.63 -21.53
C ASP A 243 -9.59 7.89 -20.58
N LEU A 244 -9.18 7.62 -19.33
CA LEU A 244 -10.07 7.08 -18.31
C LEU A 244 -11.26 8.01 -18.04
N ARG A 245 -11.06 9.33 -18.02
CA ARG A 245 -12.17 10.30 -17.90
C ARG A 245 -13.18 10.21 -19.05
N ARG A 246 -12.72 9.90 -20.27
CA ARG A 246 -13.62 9.72 -21.43
C ARG A 246 -14.38 8.38 -21.37
N ALA A 247 -13.76 7.36 -20.76
CA ALA A 247 -14.38 6.05 -20.59
C ALA A 247 -15.29 5.98 -19.34
N ALA A 248 -15.17 6.96 -18.44
CA ALA A 248 -15.90 6.96 -17.19
C ALA A 248 -17.41 7.12 -17.39
N PRO A 249 -18.23 6.45 -16.59
CA PRO A 249 -19.66 6.64 -16.57
C PRO A 249 -20.04 8.01 -16.00
N ASP A 250 -21.28 8.43 -16.24
CA ASP A 250 -21.87 9.53 -15.51
C ASP A 250 -22.03 9.14 -14.03
N GLY A 251 -21.50 9.93 -13.11
CA GLY A 251 -21.52 9.66 -11.68
C GLY A 251 -20.15 9.77 -11.01
N GLU A 252 -20.04 9.16 -9.84
CA GLU A 252 -18.78 9.12 -9.09
C GLU A 252 -17.94 7.92 -9.51
N TRP A 253 -16.67 8.15 -9.73
CA TRP A 253 -15.74 7.07 -10.08
C TRP A 253 -14.33 7.38 -9.58
N LEU A 254 -13.57 6.31 -9.34
CA LEU A 254 -12.19 6.40 -8.90
C LEU A 254 -11.37 5.22 -9.46
N VAL A 255 -10.21 5.54 -10.00
CA VAL A 255 -9.15 4.58 -10.31
C VAL A 255 -7.93 4.97 -9.47
N ARG A 256 -7.47 4.08 -8.60
CA ARG A 256 -6.29 4.33 -7.77
C ARG A 256 -5.38 3.12 -7.72
N GLY A 257 -4.10 3.37 -7.48
CA GLY A 257 -3.15 2.29 -7.20
C GLY A 257 -3.59 1.47 -5.98
N SER A 258 -3.40 0.16 -6.06
CA SER A 258 -3.62 -0.79 -4.98
C SER A 258 -2.35 -1.57 -4.73
N GLY A 259 -2.00 -1.76 -3.45
CA GLY A 259 -0.80 -2.46 -3.07
C GLY A 259 -0.59 -2.45 -1.56
N MET A 260 0.50 -1.86 -1.11
CA MET A 260 0.85 -1.77 0.30
C MET A 260 0.70 -0.31 0.76
N GLY A 261 -0.41 0.00 1.41
CA GLY A 261 -0.75 1.38 1.79
C GLY A 261 -1.22 2.23 0.61
N PHE A 262 -1.09 3.56 0.76
CA PHE A 262 -1.47 4.50 -0.31
C PHE A 262 -0.46 4.45 -1.45
N GLU A 263 -0.94 4.18 -2.66
CA GLU A 263 -0.11 4.12 -3.86
C GLU A 263 -0.74 4.93 -5.01
N PRO A 264 0.08 5.69 -5.75
CA PRO A 264 -0.37 6.30 -7.00
C PRO A 264 -0.59 5.23 -8.10
N PRO A 265 -1.36 5.54 -9.14
CA PRO A 265 -2.02 6.81 -9.41
C PRO A 265 -3.28 7.04 -8.58
N VAL A 266 -3.77 8.27 -8.54
CA VAL A 266 -5.15 8.60 -8.14
C VAL A 266 -5.79 9.38 -9.28
N ILE A 267 -6.77 8.77 -9.92
CA ILE A 267 -7.40 9.29 -11.13
C ILE A 267 -8.91 9.35 -10.91
N ASN A 268 -9.49 10.51 -11.08
CA ASN A 268 -10.94 10.73 -11.07
C ASN A 268 -11.30 11.96 -11.91
N ALA A 269 -12.51 12.46 -11.82
CA ALA A 269 -12.96 13.64 -12.55
C ALA A 269 -12.10 14.91 -12.31
N ARG A 270 -11.40 14.99 -11.17
CA ARG A 270 -10.61 16.17 -10.75
C ARG A 270 -9.11 15.97 -10.81
N TYR A 271 -8.62 14.77 -10.51
CA TYR A 271 -7.18 14.48 -10.32
C TYR A 271 -6.65 13.48 -11.34
N GLY A 272 -5.34 13.49 -11.57
CA GLY A 272 -4.62 12.44 -12.27
C GLY A 272 -4.78 12.43 -13.79
N ALA A 273 -5.19 13.55 -14.44
CA ALA A 273 -5.39 13.57 -15.90
C ALA A 273 -4.15 13.18 -16.72
N SER A 274 -2.96 13.53 -16.20
CA SER A 274 -1.66 13.26 -16.84
C SER A 274 -1.01 11.95 -16.40
N GLU A 275 -1.63 11.21 -15.46
CA GLU A 275 -1.15 9.89 -15.09
C GLU A 275 -1.21 8.96 -16.28
N VAL A 276 -0.22 8.08 -16.41
CA VAL A 276 -0.16 7.07 -17.47
C VAL A 276 -0.12 5.70 -16.82
N LEU A 277 -0.97 4.79 -17.28
CA LEU A 277 -0.98 3.42 -16.79
C LEU A 277 0.18 2.63 -17.42
N GLU A 278 0.81 1.83 -16.58
CA GLU A 278 1.92 0.96 -16.96
C GLU A 278 1.51 -0.51 -16.76
N GLU A 279 2.10 -1.39 -17.54
CA GLU A 279 1.92 -2.83 -17.37
C GLU A 279 2.33 -3.26 -15.95
N HIS A 280 1.65 -4.23 -15.40
CA HIS A 280 1.80 -4.73 -14.03
C HIS A 280 1.41 -3.75 -12.91
N MET A 281 0.78 -2.62 -13.21
CA MET A 281 0.07 -1.88 -12.17
C MET A 281 -1.13 -2.67 -11.68
N VAL A 282 -1.39 -2.60 -10.37
CA VAL A 282 -2.65 -3.07 -9.80
C VAL A 282 -3.46 -1.86 -9.35
N LEU A 283 -4.71 -1.83 -9.77
CA LEU A 283 -5.62 -0.70 -9.58
C LEU A 283 -6.89 -1.13 -8.86
N SER A 284 -7.35 -0.32 -7.93
CA SER A 284 -8.73 -0.38 -7.43
C SER A 284 -9.58 0.52 -8.32
N VAL A 285 -10.55 -0.06 -9.00
CA VAL A 285 -11.43 0.61 -9.96
C VAL A 285 -12.86 0.59 -9.43
N SER A 286 -13.45 1.74 -9.17
CA SER A 286 -14.82 1.86 -8.67
C SER A 286 -15.65 2.86 -9.47
N ALA A 287 -16.96 2.61 -9.52
CA ALA A 287 -17.93 3.58 -10.03
C ALA A 287 -19.27 3.44 -9.30
N HIS A 288 -19.96 4.58 -9.14
CA HIS A 288 -21.27 4.70 -8.59
C HIS A 288 -22.16 5.51 -9.53
N THR A 289 -23.18 4.88 -10.10
CA THR A 289 -24.11 5.49 -11.06
C THR A 289 -25.56 5.21 -10.64
N GLY A 290 -26.29 6.26 -10.26
CA GLY A 290 -27.63 6.08 -9.72
C GLY A 290 -27.61 5.25 -8.42
N GLU A 291 -28.25 4.08 -8.44
CA GLU A 291 -28.29 3.16 -7.29
C GLU A 291 -27.25 2.02 -7.38
N GLU A 292 -26.49 1.97 -8.47
CA GLU A 292 -25.53 0.90 -8.72
C GLU A 292 -24.10 1.31 -8.36
N TYR A 293 -23.49 0.51 -7.50
CA TYR A 293 -22.07 0.63 -7.13
C TYR A 293 -21.31 -0.66 -7.45
N ALA A 294 -20.12 -0.52 -7.99
CA ALA A 294 -19.20 -1.63 -8.14
C ALA A 294 -17.76 -1.17 -7.96
N ARG A 295 -16.95 -2.02 -7.33
CA ARG A 295 -15.49 -1.89 -7.25
C ARG A 295 -14.85 -3.24 -7.46
N ASP A 296 -13.77 -3.25 -8.25
CA ASP A 296 -12.89 -4.39 -8.46
C ASP A 296 -11.43 -3.98 -8.31
N THR A 297 -10.59 -4.97 -8.02
CA THR A 297 -9.13 -4.86 -8.08
C THR A 297 -8.67 -5.44 -9.41
N VAL A 298 -7.90 -4.67 -10.19
CA VAL A 298 -7.58 -4.95 -11.58
C VAL A 298 -6.08 -4.89 -11.79
N LEU A 299 -5.52 -5.91 -12.44
CA LEU A 299 -4.14 -5.92 -12.94
C LEU A 299 -4.11 -5.39 -14.37
N VAL A 300 -3.29 -4.39 -14.61
CA VAL A 300 -2.99 -3.88 -15.97
C VAL A 300 -2.07 -4.88 -16.65
N THR A 301 -2.54 -5.47 -17.73
CA THR A 301 -1.78 -6.40 -18.60
C THR A 301 -1.62 -5.82 -19.98
N GLU A 302 -0.77 -6.42 -20.81
CA GLU A 302 -0.41 -5.92 -22.14
C GLU A 302 -1.64 -5.59 -23.04
N SER A 303 -2.71 -6.36 -22.95
CA SER A 303 -3.86 -6.20 -23.87
C SER A 303 -5.22 -6.14 -23.19
N THR A 304 -5.49 -7.02 -22.23
CA THR A 304 -6.81 -7.15 -21.60
C THR A 304 -6.62 -7.14 -20.09
N PRO A 305 -7.15 -6.14 -19.37
CA PRO A 305 -7.02 -6.08 -17.92
C PRO A 305 -7.54 -7.34 -17.24
N GLU A 306 -6.81 -7.83 -16.25
CA GLU A 306 -7.22 -8.97 -15.45
C GLU A 306 -7.91 -8.51 -14.17
N ILE A 307 -9.13 -8.96 -13.93
CA ILE A 307 -9.84 -8.72 -12.67
C ILE A 307 -9.32 -9.73 -11.64
N LEU A 308 -8.68 -9.21 -10.56
CA LEU A 308 -8.14 -10.03 -9.47
C LEU A 308 -9.19 -10.39 -8.43
N SER A 309 -10.25 -9.60 -8.33
CA SER A 309 -11.40 -9.90 -7.47
C SER A 309 -12.18 -11.07 -8.07
N PRO A 310 -12.68 -12.02 -7.25
CA PRO A 310 -13.58 -13.08 -7.75
C PRO A 310 -14.83 -12.48 -8.42
N GLU A 311 -15.31 -13.13 -9.48
CA GLU A 311 -16.45 -12.63 -10.28
C GLU A 311 -17.73 -12.52 -9.47
N GLU A 312 -17.96 -13.47 -8.57
CA GLU A 312 -19.09 -13.46 -7.64
C GLU A 312 -18.60 -13.74 -6.21
N PRO A 313 -19.11 -13.01 -5.22
CA PRO A 313 -18.84 -13.30 -3.82
C PRO A 313 -19.66 -14.50 -3.31
#